data_2ead0b401e5f233e92cf1168c1919cdf
#
_entry.id   2ead0b401e5f233e92cf1168c1919cdf
#
_cell.length_a   1.000
_cell.length_b   1.000
_cell.length_c   1.000
_cell.angle_alpha   90.00
_cell.angle_beta   90.00
_cell.angle_gamma   90.00
#
_symmetry.space_group_name_H-M   'P 1'
#
loop_
_entity.id
_entity.type
_entity.pdbx_description
1 polymer ?
#
loop_
_entity_poly.entity_id
_entity_poly.type
_entity_poly.pdbx_seq_one_letter_code
_entity_poly.pdbx_strand_id
1 'polypeptide(L)'
;EFMEKLLKLIETNIDNPELNIQMMCSELAMSRTLLYNKITQLTGKSPTEFIRIFRLKQAAALLLSGEYSVTDVAFKVGSDNPKYFSRMFKEFYGVSPKEYLAKRE
;
A
#
# COMPACT_ATOMS: atom_id res chain seq x y z
N GLU A 1 -21.00 -2.10 0.21
CA GLU A 1 -20.25 -0.85 0.17
C GLU A 1 -18.98 -0.92 -0.65
N PHE A 2 -18.81 0.06 -1.52
CA PHE A 2 -17.63 0.08 -2.39
C PHE A 2 -16.34 0.17 -1.59
N MET A 3 -16.26 1.11 -0.64
CA MET A 3 -15.02 1.34 0.12
C MET A 3 -14.66 0.11 0.94
N GLU A 4 -15.61 -0.53 1.56
CA GLU A 4 -15.35 -1.73 2.33
C GLU A 4 -14.80 -2.86 1.45
N LYS A 5 -15.39 -3.05 0.28
CA LYS A 5 -14.92 -4.06 -0.66
C LYS A 5 -13.53 -3.74 -1.18
N LEU A 6 -13.28 -2.46 -1.46
CA LEU A 6 -11.98 -2.01 -1.94
C LEU A 6 -10.89 -2.26 -0.90
N LEU A 7 -11.12 -1.85 0.34
CA LEU A 7 -10.14 -2.03 1.41
C LEU A 7 -9.88 -3.50 1.68
N LYS A 8 -10.92 -4.31 1.69
CA LYS A 8 -10.75 -5.75 1.91
C LYS A 8 -9.94 -6.40 0.79
N LEU A 9 -10.19 -5.98 -0.45
CA LEU A 9 -9.45 -6.49 -1.59
C LEU A 9 -7.96 -6.15 -1.48
N ILE A 10 -7.65 -4.90 -1.13
CA ILE A 10 -6.27 -4.47 -0.98
C ILE A 10 -5.61 -5.20 0.18
N GLU A 11 -6.28 -5.30 1.32
CA GLU A 11 -5.75 -6.01 2.50
C GLU A 11 -5.43 -7.46 2.18
N THR A 12 -6.36 -8.15 1.54
CA THR A 12 -6.22 -9.56 1.23
C THR A 12 -5.04 -9.82 0.29
N ASN A 13 -4.73 -8.86 -0.57
CA ASN A 13 -3.68 -9.00 -1.57
C ASN A 13 -2.48 -8.08 -1.30
N ILE A 14 -2.33 -7.60 -0.08
CA ILE A 14 -1.30 -6.61 0.25
C ILE A 14 0.11 -7.13 -0.06
N ASP A 15 0.35 -8.42 0.16
CA ASP A 15 1.66 -9.02 -0.06
C ASP A 15 1.88 -9.46 -1.51
N ASN A 16 0.91 -9.23 -2.39
CA ASN A 16 1.01 -9.61 -3.79
C ASN A 16 1.53 -8.44 -4.62
N PRO A 17 2.77 -8.52 -5.16
CA PRO A 17 3.29 -7.43 -5.99
C PRO A 17 2.49 -7.21 -7.27
N GLU A 18 1.70 -8.21 -7.66
CA GLU A 18 0.89 -8.14 -8.88
C GLU A 18 -0.45 -7.47 -8.68
N LEU A 19 -0.77 -7.04 -7.46
CA LEU A 19 -2.01 -6.28 -7.23
C LEU A 19 -1.95 -5.00 -8.04
N ASN A 20 -2.89 -4.86 -8.96
CA ASN A 20 -2.90 -3.72 -9.88
C ASN A 20 -4.33 -3.36 -10.25
N ILE A 21 -4.44 -2.32 -11.07
CA ILE A 21 -5.74 -1.79 -11.50
C ILE A 21 -6.59 -2.85 -12.19
N GLN A 22 -5.96 -3.67 -13.04
CA GLN A 22 -6.70 -4.70 -13.77
C GLN A 22 -7.32 -5.73 -12.83
N MET A 23 -6.56 -6.17 -11.83
CA MET A 23 -7.08 -7.11 -10.83
C MET A 23 -8.26 -6.48 -10.06
N MET A 24 -8.11 -5.20 -9.69
CA MET A 24 -9.16 -4.51 -8.96
C MET A 24 -10.43 -4.39 -9.78
N CYS A 25 -10.30 -4.04 -11.05
CA CYS A 25 -11.46 -3.95 -11.94
C CYS A 25 -12.17 -5.29 -12.05
N SER A 26 -11.39 -6.36 -12.19
CA SER A 26 -11.92 -7.72 -12.30
C SER A 26 -12.70 -8.11 -11.06
N GLU A 27 -12.07 -7.93 -9.90
CA GLU A 27 -12.67 -8.36 -8.63
C GLU A 27 -13.87 -7.51 -8.22
N LEU A 28 -13.86 -6.23 -8.58
CA LEU A 28 -14.95 -5.33 -8.22
C LEU A 28 -16.00 -5.20 -9.32
N ALA A 29 -15.79 -5.90 -10.45
CA ALA A 29 -16.70 -5.88 -11.61
C ALA A 29 -16.95 -4.45 -12.09
N MET A 30 -15.87 -3.69 -12.27
CA MET A 30 -15.93 -2.31 -12.70
C MET A 30 -14.99 -2.04 -13.86
N SER A 31 -15.36 -1.05 -14.70
CA SER A 31 -14.45 -0.57 -15.73
C SER A 31 -13.35 0.28 -15.08
N ARG A 32 -12.26 0.49 -15.81
CA ARG A 32 -11.18 1.35 -15.32
C ARG A 32 -11.68 2.76 -15.03
N THR A 33 -12.50 3.30 -15.93
CA THR A 33 -13.03 4.65 -15.78
C THR A 33 -13.86 4.77 -14.51
N LEU A 34 -14.75 3.81 -14.29
CA LEU A 34 -15.61 3.84 -13.11
C LEU A 34 -14.79 3.71 -11.82
N LEU A 35 -13.83 2.79 -11.82
CA LEU A 35 -12.96 2.60 -10.66
C LEU A 35 -12.17 3.87 -10.35
N TYR A 36 -11.56 4.45 -11.39
CA TYR A 36 -10.78 5.68 -11.24
C TYR A 36 -11.64 6.79 -10.65
N ASN A 37 -12.83 7.00 -11.22
CA ASN A 37 -13.70 8.07 -10.75
C ASN A 37 -14.16 7.87 -9.31
N LYS A 38 -14.50 6.64 -8.94
CA LYS A 38 -14.95 6.36 -7.57
C LYS A 38 -13.84 6.60 -6.56
N ILE A 39 -12.63 6.09 -6.83
CA ILE A 39 -11.52 6.26 -5.90
C ILE A 39 -11.12 7.73 -5.81
N THR A 40 -11.04 8.41 -6.95
CA THR A 40 -10.67 9.84 -6.97
C THR A 40 -11.68 10.68 -6.20
N GLN A 41 -12.96 10.42 -6.37
CA GLN A 41 -14.01 11.17 -5.65
C GLN A 41 -13.94 10.94 -4.14
N LEU A 42 -13.64 9.72 -3.72
CA LEU A 42 -13.66 9.39 -2.31
C LEU A 42 -12.34 9.74 -1.59
N THR A 43 -11.21 9.71 -2.30
CA THR A 43 -9.91 9.84 -1.66
C THR A 43 -9.07 11.01 -2.17
N GLY A 44 -9.42 11.57 -3.32
CA GLY A 44 -8.61 12.60 -3.95
C GLY A 44 -7.36 12.06 -4.63
N LYS A 45 -7.22 10.73 -4.73
CA LYS A 45 -6.03 10.08 -5.26
C LYS A 45 -6.38 9.09 -6.36
N SER A 46 -5.41 8.84 -7.25
CA SER A 46 -5.58 7.80 -8.26
C SER A 46 -5.57 6.43 -7.60
N PRO A 47 -6.10 5.39 -8.25
CA PRO A 47 -6.06 4.04 -7.70
C PRO A 47 -4.63 3.57 -7.40
N THR A 48 -3.68 3.82 -8.30
CA THR A 48 -2.29 3.42 -8.10
C THR A 48 -1.70 4.10 -6.86
N GLU A 49 -1.95 5.40 -6.72
CA GLU A 49 -1.45 6.16 -5.58
C GLU A 49 -2.12 5.70 -4.29
N PHE A 50 -3.40 5.38 -4.34
CA PHE A 50 -4.14 4.91 -3.18
C PHE A 50 -3.56 3.59 -2.67
N ILE A 51 -3.28 2.64 -3.58
CA ILE A 51 -2.67 1.36 -3.20
C ILE A 51 -1.29 1.60 -2.59
N ARG A 52 -0.49 2.46 -3.20
CA ARG A 52 0.86 2.74 -2.72
C ARG A 52 0.83 3.30 -1.30
N ILE A 53 -0.05 4.26 -1.05
CA ILE A 53 -0.16 4.86 0.28
C ILE A 53 -0.66 3.84 1.30
N PHE A 54 -1.62 3.01 0.91
CA PHE A 54 -2.13 1.96 1.79
C PHE A 54 -0.99 1.02 2.20
N ARG A 55 -0.16 0.60 1.23
CA ARG A 55 0.97 -0.28 1.51
C ARG A 55 1.98 0.37 2.45
N LEU A 56 2.26 1.66 2.24
CA LEU A 56 3.21 2.38 3.10
C LEU A 56 2.68 2.51 4.53
N LYS A 57 1.39 2.73 4.70
CA LYS A 57 0.79 2.80 6.03
C LYS A 57 0.82 1.46 6.74
N GLN A 58 0.57 0.38 6.03
CA GLN A 58 0.68 -0.96 6.60
C GLN A 58 2.13 -1.26 6.97
N ALA A 59 3.07 -0.84 6.13
CA ALA A 59 4.48 -1.00 6.42
C ALA A 59 4.86 -0.30 7.72
N ALA A 60 4.38 0.92 7.91
CA ALA A 60 4.67 1.67 9.14
C ALA A 60 4.17 0.92 10.37
N ALA A 61 2.96 0.36 10.30
CA ALA A 61 2.40 -0.42 11.41
C ALA A 61 3.25 -1.67 11.70
N LEU A 62 3.69 -2.36 10.65
CA LEU A 62 4.52 -3.56 10.82
C LEU A 62 5.88 -3.21 11.41
N LEU A 63 6.47 -2.09 11.00
CA LEU A 63 7.75 -1.64 11.57
C LEU A 63 7.60 -1.34 13.06
N LEU A 64 6.50 -0.70 13.45
CA LEU A 64 6.27 -0.35 14.84
C LEU A 64 6.03 -1.57 15.72
N SER A 65 5.60 -2.69 15.14
CA SER A 65 5.42 -3.91 15.93
C SER A 65 6.75 -4.46 16.45
N GLY A 66 7.85 -4.13 15.77
CA GLY A 66 9.18 -4.59 16.16
C GLY A 66 9.47 -6.04 15.85
N GLU A 67 8.58 -6.73 15.14
CA GLU A 67 8.71 -8.15 14.86
C GLU A 67 9.41 -8.48 13.55
N TYR A 68 9.60 -7.48 12.68
CA TYR A 68 10.07 -7.72 11.32
C TYR A 68 11.20 -6.76 10.96
N SER A 69 12.15 -7.25 10.16
CA SER A 69 13.18 -6.38 9.58
C SER A 69 12.56 -5.48 8.50
N VAL A 70 13.29 -4.44 8.10
CA VAL A 70 12.83 -3.55 7.02
C VAL A 70 12.61 -4.34 5.74
N THR A 71 13.52 -5.27 5.42
CA THR A 71 13.40 -6.10 4.23
C THR A 71 12.15 -6.98 4.29
N ASP A 72 11.89 -7.60 5.44
CA ASP A 72 10.69 -8.42 5.63
C ASP A 72 9.43 -7.61 5.45
N VAL A 73 9.40 -6.39 6.00
CA VAL A 73 8.25 -5.52 5.87
C VAL A 73 7.99 -5.17 4.41
N ALA A 74 9.05 -4.87 3.65
CA ALA A 74 8.91 -4.56 2.23
C ALA A 74 8.18 -5.69 1.50
N PHE A 75 8.63 -6.94 1.72
CA PHE A 75 8.00 -8.07 1.05
C PHE A 75 6.57 -8.32 1.55
N LYS A 76 6.33 -8.13 2.83
CA LYS A 76 4.98 -8.34 3.39
C LYS A 76 3.95 -7.36 2.84
N VAL A 77 4.36 -6.18 2.44
CA VAL A 77 3.44 -5.21 1.84
C VAL A 77 3.50 -5.23 0.31
N GLY A 78 4.07 -6.27 -0.27
CA GLY A 78 4.00 -6.51 -1.70
C GLY A 78 5.07 -5.85 -2.55
N SER A 79 6.14 -5.38 -1.94
CA SER A 79 7.25 -4.81 -2.70
C SER A 79 8.28 -5.91 -2.96
N ASP A 80 8.66 -6.09 -4.22
CA ASP A 80 9.70 -7.03 -4.59
C ASP A 80 11.07 -6.36 -4.71
N ASN A 81 11.14 -5.07 -4.36
CA ASN A 81 12.38 -4.28 -4.44
C ASN A 81 12.53 -3.44 -3.17
N PRO A 82 13.26 -3.95 -2.16
CA PRO A 82 13.41 -3.23 -0.89
C PRO A 82 14.01 -1.83 -1.02
N LYS A 83 14.91 -1.61 -1.98
CA LYS A 83 15.49 -0.28 -2.16
C LYS A 83 14.43 0.71 -2.65
N TYR A 84 13.61 0.31 -3.59
CA TYR A 84 12.53 1.14 -4.09
C TYR A 84 11.53 1.42 -2.97
N PHE A 85 11.19 0.38 -2.20
CA PHE A 85 10.30 0.52 -1.07
C PHE A 85 10.82 1.56 -0.07
N SER A 86 12.10 1.48 0.29
CA SER A 86 12.71 2.41 1.25
C SER A 86 12.65 3.85 0.74
N ARG A 87 12.89 4.05 -0.55
CA ARG A 87 12.82 5.38 -1.14
C ARG A 87 11.40 5.93 -1.10
N MET A 88 10.41 5.11 -1.45
CA MET A 88 9.00 5.53 -1.42
C MET A 88 8.55 5.84 0.00
N PHE A 89 8.98 5.01 0.95
CA PHE A 89 8.66 5.22 2.35
C PHE A 89 9.22 6.56 2.84
N LYS A 90 10.48 6.83 2.51
CA LYS A 90 11.10 8.09 2.92
C LYS A 90 10.43 9.30 2.29
N GLU A 91 10.02 9.20 1.03
CA GLU A 91 9.31 10.29 0.37
C GLU A 91 7.98 10.58 1.05
N PHE A 92 7.30 9.53 1.50
CA PHE A 92 5.98 9.69 2.13
C PHE A 92 6.08 10.15 3.58
N TYR A 93 6.96 9.54 4.37
CA TYR A 93 7.06 9.81 5.80
C TYR A 93 8.15 10.81 6.18
N GLY A 94 9.02 11.19 5.26
CA GLY A 94 10.11 12.11 5.53
C GLY A 94 11.32 11.49 6.19
N VAL A 95 11.25 10.22 6.57
CA VAL A 95 12.37 9.47 7.15
C VAL A 95 12.40 8.08 6.54
N SER A 96 13.57 7.45 6.55
CA SER A 96 13.71 6.09 6.03
C SER A 96 13.02 5.09 6.97
N PRO A 97 12.71 3.87 6.47
CA PRO A 97 12.14 2.84 7.35
C PRO A 97 13.01 2.56 8.57
N LYS A 98 14.33 2.57 8.39
CA LYS A 98 15.25 2.34 9.50
C LYS A 98 15.15 3.44 10.54
N GLU A 99 15.11 4.69 10.09
CA GLU A 99 14.96 5.84 10.98
C GLU A 99 13.61 5.82 11.68
N TYR A 100 12.58 5.43 10.96
CA TYR A 100 11.24 5.33 11.51
C TYR A 100 11.18 4.29 12.62
N LEU A 101 11.83 3.14 12.39
CA LEU A 101 11.91 2.07 13.37
C LEU A 101 12.63 2.55 14.64
N ALA A 102 13.72 3.31 14.47
CA ALA A 102 14.47 3.83 15.60
C ALA A 102 13.65 4.80 16.45
N LYS A 103 12.73 5.52 15.83
CA LYS A 103 11.93 6.53 16.53
C LYS A 103 10.86 5.94 17.43
N ARG A 104 10.52 4.66 17.27
CA ARG A 104 9.47 4.05 18.10
C ARG A 104 9.90 3.92 19.56
N GLU A 105 11.18 4.04 19.79
CA GLU A 105 11.70 4.06 21.16
C GLU A 105 11.73 5.48 21.69
#